data_af3233f007fa02f38fccdeb60d69d605
#
_entry.id   af3233f007fa02f38fccdeb60d69d605
#
_cell.length_a   1.000
_cell.length_b   1.000
_cell.length_c   1.000
_cell.angle_alpha   90.00
_cell.angle_beta   90.00
_cell.angle_gamma   90.00
#
_symmetry.space_group_name_H-M   'P 1'
#
loop_
_entity.id
_entity.type
_entity.pdbx_description
1 polymer ?
#
loop_
_entity_poly.entity_id
_entity_poly.type
_entity_poly.pdbx_seq_one_letter_code
_entity_poly.pdbx_strand_id
1 'polypeptide(L)'
;MTKASKEVHPNDPLISIDKLNLGYQGQPPLATISWVIQRSQKVVLLGKSGSGKSTLLDTIVRGSSAIQCRTPRIGYLSQQPALLPWLSVLDNILLGVRLRGEKVLSEHLKRAHQLLVDVELPHLKNQRAHQLSGGERSRVAIARALIEDADFMLLDEPFAALDRSTTVQMIKLCKQLLADKTVILVTHDPRDAQDWFNEAMVLTPIGLKGPFSLSDFESDDLLIQILEDDQ
;
A
#
# COMPACT_ATOMS: atom_id res chain seq x y z
N MET A 1 18.40 22.59 -20.04
CA MET A 1 18.42 22.99 -18.62
C MET A 1 18.46 21.71 -17.80
N THR A 2 19.62 21.37 -17.31
CA THR A 2 19.92 20.12 -16.56
C THR A 2 19.31 20.26 -15.17
N LYS A 3 18.30 19.41 -14.84
CA LYS A 3 17.83 19.29 -13.46
C LYS A 3 18.97 18.74 -12.61
N ALA A 4 19.54 19.58 -11.76
CA ALA A 4 20.49 19.16 -10.75
C ALA A 4 19.80 18.09 -9.89
N SER A 5 20.32 16.88 -9.92
CA SER A 5 20.00 15.83 -8.96
C SER A 5 20.47 16.33 -7.59
N LYS A 6 19.53 16.76 -6.75
CA LYS A 6 19.83 17.02 -5.33
C LYS A 6 20.33 15.71 -4.75
N GLU A 7 21.52 15.70 -4.21
CA GLU A 7 22.05 14.58 -3.42
C GLU A 7 21.05 14.26 -2.30
N VAL A 8 20.59 13.03 -2.27
CA VAL A 8 19.65 12.54 -1.27
C VAL A 8 20.45 12.17 -0.04
N HIS A 9 20.33 12.95 1.03
CA HIS A 9 20.92 12.60 2.31
C HIS A 9 20.16 11.44 2.97
N PRO A 10 20.85 10.52 3.68
CA PRO A 10 20.22 9.38 4.36
C PRO A 10 19.09 9.78 5.32
N ASN A 11 19.17 10.97 5.90
CA ASN A 11 18.18 11.51 6.84
C ASN A 11 17.03 12.29 6.18
N ASP A 12 17.03 12.38 4.86
CA ASP A 12 15.94 13.05 4.16
C ASP A 12 14.68 12.17 4.17
N PRO A 13 13.49 12.74 4.46
CA PRO A 13 12.26 11.99 4.44
C PRO A 13 12.01 11.41 3.03
N LEU A 14 11.40 10.23 2.98
CA LEU A 14 11.02 9.61 1.71
C LEU A 14 9.87 10.37 1.07
N ILE A 15 8.88 10.75 1.90
CA ILE A 15 7.72 11.54 1.49
C ILE A 15 7.50 12.69 2.47
N SER A 16 7.19 13.85 1.94
CA SER A 16 6.72 15.00 2.70
C SER A 16 5.44 15.52 2.09
N ILE A 17 4.39 15.57 2.89
CA ILE A 17 3.07 16.10 2.56
C ILE A 17 2.89 17.39 3.36
N ASP A 18 2.65 18.50 2.68
CA ASP A 18 2.44 19.81 3.32
C ASP A 18 1.08 20.37 2.93
N LYS A 19 0.18 20.47 3.92
CA LYS A 19 -1.17 21.04 3.82
C LYS A 19 -1.97 20.52 2.61
N LEU A 20 -1.91 19.20 2.39
CA LEU A 20 -2.71 18.54 1.36
C LEU A 20 -4.20 18.62 1.73
N ASN A 21 -4.98 19.29 0.91
CA ASN A 21 -6.43 19.24 0.99
C ASN A 21 -6.92 17.93 0.35
N LEU A 22 -7.33 16.99 1.20
CA LEU A 22 -7.85 15.69 0.77
C LEU A 22 -9.32 15.84 0.40
N GLY A 23 -9.71 15.39 -0.79
CA GLY A 23 -11.11 15.45 -1.22
C GLY A 23 -11.25 15.40 -2.73
N TYR A 24 -12.47 15.61 -3.19
CA TYR A 24 -12.81 15.63 -4.62
C TYR A 24 -12.86 17.05 -5.15
N GLN A 25 -12.44 17.23 -6.40
CA GLN A 25 -12.45 18.55 -7.06
C GLN A 25 -13.86 19.16 -7.03
N GLY A 26 -13.96 20.41 -6.56
CA GLY A 26 -15.24 21.13 -6.47
C GLY A 26 -16.07 20.85 -5.21
N GLN A 27 -15.56 20.04 -4.27
CA GLN A 27 -16.19 19.81 -2.97
C GLN A 27 -15.30 20.34 -1.83
N PRO A 28 -15.87 20.65 -0.66
CA PRO A 28 -15.07 20.95 0.52
C PRO A 28 -14.09 19.82 0.81
N PRO A 29 -12.87 20.13 1.28
CA PRO A 29 -11.91 19.09 1.63
C PRO A 29 -12.43 18.22 2.77
N LEU A 30 -12.21 16.91 2.67
CA LEU A 30 -12.51 15.94 3.73
C LEU A 30 -11.60 16.18 4.95
N ALA A 31 -10.35 16.55 4.70
CA ALA A 31 -9.34 16.84 5.72
C ALA A 31 -8.18 17.63 5.10
N THR A 32 -7.42 18.36 5.92
CA THR A 32 -6.12 18.95 5.54
C THR A 32 -5.01 18.16 6.23
N ILE A 33 -4.06 17.63 5.46
CA ILE A 33 -3.05 16.70 5.93
C ILE A 33 -1.66 17.28 5.76
N SER A 34 -0.87 17.23 6.84
CA SER A 34 0.59 17.38 6.79
C SER A 34 1.21 16.13 7.40
N TRP A 35 2.13 15.49 6.68
CA TRP A 35 2.73 14.23 7.10
C TRP A 35 4.12 14.06 6.51
N VAL A 36 5.04 13.58 7.34
CA VAL A 36 6.41 13.24 6.95
C VAL A 36 6.62 11.75 7.17
N ILE A 37 7.05 11.05 6.13
CA ILE A 37 7.28 9.61 6.16
C ILE A 37 8.78 9.38 5.92
N GLN A 38 9.41 8.72 6.88
CA GLN A 38 10.83 8.41 6.83
C GLN A 38 11.09 7.13 6.01
N ARG A 39 12.36 6.93 5.60
CA ARG A 39 12.79 5.69 4.96
C ARG A 39 12.65 4.52 5.94
N SER A 40 12.25 3.37 5.42
CA SER A 40 12.03 2.12 6.17
C SER A 40 10.98 2.22 7.28
N GLN A 41 10.25 3.34 7.38
CA GLN A 41 9.14 3.49 8.31
C GLN A 41 7.97 2.59 7.88
N LYS A 42 7.30 1.99 8.86
CA LYS A 42 6.12 1.15 8.68
C LYS A 42 4.99 1.70 9.53
N VAL A 43 3.95 2.18 8.86
CA VAL A 43 2.83 2.88 9.51
C VAL A 43 1.51 2.26 9.12
N VAL A 44 0.66 2.00 10.11
CA VAL A 44 -0.74 1.65 9.87
C VAL A 44 -1.56 2.92 9.79
N LEU A 45 -2.38 3.05 8.76
CA LEU A 45 -3.33 4.14 8.60
C LEU A 45 -4.74 3.66 8.95
N LEU A 46 -5.24 4.11 10.09
CA LEU A 46 -6.57 3.82 10.63
C LEU A 46 -7.55 4.94 10.32
N GLY A 47 -8.84 4.71 10.54
CA GLY A 47 -9.91 5.70 10.40
C GLY A 47 -11.24 5.08 9.97
N LYS A 48 -12.34 5.81 10.15
CA LYS A 48 -13.70 5.35 9.75
C LYS A 48 -13.76 5.01 8.26
N SER A 49 -14.70 4.13 7.90
CA SER A 49 -15.02 3.93 6.48
C SER A 49 -15.45 5.27 5.85
N GLY A 50 -14.94 5.57 4.67
CA GLY A 50 -15.22 6.85 4.00
C GLY A 50 -14.40 8.05 4.50
N SER A 51 -13.49 7.90 5.48
CA SER A 51 -12.64 9.00 5.95
C SER A 51 -11.62 9.53 4.94
N GLY A 52 -11.45 8.83 3.80
CA GLY A 52 -10.53 9.26 2.74
C GLY A 52 -9.18 8.54 2.72
N LYS A 53 -9.00 7.42 3.46
CA LYS A 53 -7.73 6.66 3.47
C LYS A 53 -7.29 6.24 2.07
N SER A 54 -8.15 5.58 1.32
CA SER A 54 -7.85 5.18 -0.08
C SER A 54 -7.63 6.39 -0.98
N THR A 55 -8.37 7.50 -0.76
CA THR A 55 -8.16 8.76 -1.49
C THR A 55 -6.79 9.35 -1.20
N LEU A 56 -6.32 9.28 0.05
CA LEU A 56 -4.97 9.73 0.42
C LEU A 56 -3.90 8.88 -0.29
N LEU A 57 -4.01 7.55 -0.24
CA LEU A 57 -3.08 6.66 -0.93
C LEU A 57 -3.06 6.92 -2.45
N ASP A 58 -4.23 7.04 -3.05
CA ASP A 58 -4.38 7.33 -4.48
C ASP A 58 -3.77 8.69 -4.86
N THR A 59 -3.95 9.71 -4.00
CA THR A 59 -3.34 11.03 -4.20
C THR A 59 -1.81 10.97 -4.09
N ILE A 60 -1.26 10.17 -3.18
CA ILE A 60 0.19 9.93 -3.08
C ILE A 60 0.72 9.30 -4.38
N VAL A 61 0.04 8.28 -4.90
CA VAL A 61 0.44 7.59 -6.15
C VAL A 61 0.38 8.52 -7.36
N ARG A 62 -0.68 9.31 -7.49
CA ARG A 62 -0.86 10.25 -8.62
C ARG A 62 0.07 11.46 -8.54
N GLY A 63 0.53 11.77 -7.33
CA GLY A 63 1.29 12.98 -7.06
C GLY A 63 0.40 14.22 -6.93
N SER A 64 0.88 15.19 -6.16
CA SER A 64 0.26 16.49 -5.97
C SER A 64 1.35 17.52 -5.73
N SER A 65 1.08 18.82 -5.98
CA SER A 65 2.02 19.90 -5.64
C SER A 65 2.32 19.99 -4.14
N ALA A 66 1.41 19.49 -3.30
CA ALA A 66 1.59 19.38 -1.85
C ALA A 66 2.43 18.17 -1.41
N ILE A 67 2.84 17.30 -2.34
CA ILE A 67 3.56 16.05 -2.04
C ILE A 67 4.94 16.08 -2.69
N GLN A 68 5.97 15.97 -1.87
CA GLN A 68 7.34 15.72 -2.31
C GLN A 68 7.67 14.25 -2.09
N CYS A 69 7.81 13.49 -3.17
CA CYS A 69 8.18 12.09 -3.14
C CYS A 69 9.60 11.92 -3.70
N ARG A 70 10.49 11.25 -2.94
CA ARG A 70 11.90 11.06 -3.29
C ARG A 70 12.23 9.64 -3.74
N THR A 71 11.21 8.85 -4.04
CA THR A 71 11.38 7.53 -4.67
C THR A 71 10.84 7.54 -6.10
N PRO A 72 11.53 6.90 -7.04
CA PRO A 72 11.08 6.82 -8.42
C PRO A 72 9.95 5.79 -8.60
N ARG A 73 9.78 4.88 -7.63
CA ARG A 73 8.80 3.78 -7.74
C ARG A 73 7.98 3.66 -6.46
N ILE A 74 6.67 3.62 -6.62
CA ILE A 74 5.69 3.33 -5.58
C ILE A 74 4.98 2.05 -5.99
N GLY A 75 5.03 1.03 -5.12
CA GLY A 75 4.19 -0.14 -5.25
C GLY A 75 2.83 0.15 -4.62
N TYR A 76 1.75 -0.12 -5.34
CA TYR A 76 0.40 0.13 -4.83
C TYR A 76 -0.50 -1.09 -5.01
N LEU A 77 -1.03 -1.55 -3.91
CA LEU A 77 -2.09 -2.54 -3.86
C LEU A 77 -3.38 -1.86 -3.42
N SER A 78 -4.29 -1.65 -4.36
CA SER A 78 -5.60 -1.06 -4.10
C SER A 78 -6.56 -2.07 -3.47
N GLN A 79 -7.54 -1.58 -2.71
CA GLN A 79 -8.58 -2.37 -2.04
C GLN A 79 -9.26 -3.38 -2.97
N GLN A 80 -9.55 -2.99 -4.20
CA GLN A 80 -10.06 -3.91 -5.21
C GLN A 80 -8.90 -4.38 -6.11
N PRO A 81 -8.68 -5.71 -6.23
CA PRO A 81 -7.67 -6.24 -7.13
C PRO A 81 -7.98 -5.87 -8.59
N ALA A 82 -7.38 -4.79 -9.08
CA ALA A 82 -7.58 -4.31 -10.45
C ALA A 82 -6.78 -5.18 -11.45
N LEU A 83 -7.06 -6.50 -11.48
CA LEU A 83 -6.48 -7.39 -12.48
C LEU A 83 -7.19 -7.20 -13.82
N LEU A 84 -6.42 -7.23 -14.91
CA LEU A 84 -7.00 -7.23 -16.26
C LEU A 84 -7.59 -8.61 -16.55
N PRO A 85 -8.94 -8.73 -16.71
CA PRO A 85 -9.61 -10.02 -16.71
C PRO A 85 -9.23 -10.91 -17.90
N TRP A 86 -8.81 -10.32 -19.02
CA TRP A 86 -8.39 -11.01 -20.24
C TRP A 86 -6.92 -11.43 -20.28
N LEU A 87 -6.10 -10.95 -19.34
CA LEU A 87 -4.70 -11.35 -19.22
C LEU A 87 -4.56 -12.61 -18.37
N SER A 88 -3.48 -13.36 -18.61
CA SER A 88 -3.08 -14.45 -17.73
C SER A 88 -2.65 -13.93 -16.37
N VAL A 89 -2.58 -14.80 -15.37
CA VAL A 89 -2.04 -14.50 -14.05
C VAL A 89 -0.61 -13.97 -14.16
N LEU A 90 0.25 -14.65 -14.92
CA LEU A 90 1.63 -14.22 -15.14
C LEU A 90 1.71 -12.85 -15.82
N ASP A 91 0.88 -12.61 -16.83
CA ASP A 91 0.85 -11.32 -17.53
C ASP A 91 0.34 -10.19 -16.64
N ASN A 92 -0.61 -10.46 -15.74
CA ASN A 92 -1.06 -9.50 -14.73
C ASN A 92 0.07 -9.13 -13.76
N ILE A 93 0.86 -10.09 -13.30
CA ILE A 93 2.01 -9.83 -12.42
C ILE A 93 3.04 -8.95 -13.13
N LEU A 94 3.34 -9.24 -14.38
CA LEU A 94 4.33 -8.51 -15.18
C LEU A 94 3.80 -7.21 -15.81
N LEU A 95 2.55 -6.85 -15.54
CA LEU A 95 1.88 -5.74 -16.21
C LEU A 95 2.60 -4.40 -16.00
N GLY A 96 3.06 -4.10 -14.79
CA GLY A 96 3.76 -2.86 -14.47
C GLY A 96 5.06 -2.69 -15.27
N VAL A 97 5.85 -3.75 -15.39
CA VAL A 97 7.07 -3.77 -16.21
C VAL A 97 6.75 -3.41 -17.67
N ARG A 98 5.67 -4.01 -18.22
CA ARG A 98 5.26 -3.76 -19.62
C ARG A 98 4.71 -2.35 -19.81
N LEU A 99 3.91 -1.84 -18.89
CA LEU A 99 3.31 -0.50 -19.00
C LEU A 99 4.36 0.61 -18.95
N ARG A 100 5.49 0.40 -18.30
CA ARG A 100 6.61 1.33 -18.32
C ARG A 100 7.42 1.26 -19.62
N GLY A 101 7.05 0.38 -20.55
CA GLY A 101 7.81 0.16 -21.79
C GLY A 101 9.14 -0.59 -21.57
N GLU A 102 9.33 -1.17 -20.39
CA GLU A 102 10.50 -1.97 -20.07
C GLU A 102 10.42 -3.34 -20.74
N LYS A 103 11.55 -3.83 -21.25
CA LYS A 103 11.63 -5.19 -21.77
C LYS A 103 11.54 -6.18 -20.60
N VAL A 104 10.62 -7.15 -20.70
CA VAL A 104 10.55 -8.23 -19.72
C VAL A 104 11.80 -9.11 -19.86
N LEU A 105 12.67 -9.05 -18.87
CA LEU A 105 13.91 -9.82 -18.81
C LEU A 105 13.67 -11.18 -18.14
N SER A 106 14.64 -12.09 -18.28
CA SER A 106 14.60 -13.41 -17.62
C SER A 106 14.50 -13.33 -16.08
N GLU A 107 15.07 -12.30 -15.49
CA GLU A 107 14.98 -12.03 -14.05
C GLU A 107 13.56 -11.67 -13.61
N HIS A 108 12.84 -10.85 -14.39
CA HIS A 108 11.42 -10.54 -14.10
C HIS A 108 10.57 -11.82 -14.15
N LEU A 109 10.80 -12.70 -15.12
CA LEU A 109 10.09 -13.98 -15.21
C LEU A 109 10.41 -14.90 -14.04
N LYS A 110 11.68 -15.00 -13.65
CA LYS A 110 12.11 -15.79 -12.48
C LYS A 110 11.44 -15.26 -11.21
N ARG A 111 11.47 -13.94 -11.00
CA ARG A 111 10.85 -13.30 -9.85
C ARG A 111 9.34 -13.51 -9.84
N ALA A 112 8.66 -13.35 -10.97
CA ALA A 112 7.22 -13.59 -11.08
C ALA A 112 6.84 -15.03 -10.78
N HIS A 113 7.63 -16.02 -11.26
CA HIS A 113 7.40 -17.41 -10.92
C HIS A 113 7.62 -17.70 -9.43
N GLN A 114 8.66 -17.12 -8.82
CA GLN A 114 8.88 -17.25 -7.38
C GLN A 114 7.72 -16.66 -6.58
N LEU A 115 7.27 -15.46 -6.91
CA LEU A 115 6.11 -14.84 -6.26
C LEU A 115 4.85 -15.70 -6.41
N LEU A 116 4.65 -16.37 -7.55
CA LEU A 116 3.54 -17.31 -7.72
C LEU A 116 3.64 -18.52 -6.79
N VAL A 117 4.85 -18.99 -6.52
CA VAL A 117 5.09 -20.04 -5.53
C VAL A 117 4.80 -19.52 -4.13
N ASP A 118 5.30 -18.33 -3.81
CA ASP A 118 5.17 -17.71 -2.49
C ASP A 118 3.70 -17.41 -2.12
N VAL A 119 2.86 -17.05 -3.12
CA VAL A 119 1.41 -16.87 -2.93
C VAL A 119 0.59 -18.16 -3.16
N GLU A 120 1.24 -19.31 -3.31
CA GLU A 120 0.63 -20.65 -3.48
C GLU A 120 -0.24 -20.82 -4.75
N LEU A 121 0.10 -20.10 -5.82
CA LEU A 121 -0.64 -20.13 -7.09
C LEU A 121 0.22 -20.52 -8.33
N PRO A 122 1.29 -21.35 -8.22
CA PRO A 122 2.15 -21.64 -9.36
C PRO A 122 1.42 -22.36 -10.50
N HIS A 123 0.38 -23.12 -10.16
CA HIS A 123 -0.45 -23.88 -11.10
C HIS A 123 -1.38 -23.02 -11.94
N LEU A 124 -1.67 -21.78 -11.49
CA LEU A 124 -2.58 -20.84 -12.16
C LEU A 124 -1.91 -19.86 -13.12
N LYS A 125 -0.60 -19.94 -13.32
CA LYS A 125 0.20 -18.95 -14.08
C LYS A 125 -0.36 -18.60 -15.47
N ASN A 126 -0.95 -19.58 -16.16
CA ASN A 126 -1.50 -19.41 -17.51
C ASN A 126 -3.02 -19.16 -17.50
N GLN A 127 -3.68 -19.25 -16.34
CA GLN A 127 -5.11 -19.04 -16.21
C GLN A 127 -5.45 -17.55 -16.36
N ARG A 128 -6.60 -17.24 -16.96
CA ARG A 128 -7.05 -15.86 -17.10
C ARG A 128 -7.64 -15.33 -15.80
N ALA A 129 -7.40 -14.04 -15.50
CA ALA A 129 -7.77 -13.46 -14.22
C ALA A 129 -9.30 -13.48 -13.94
N HIS A 130 -10.16 -13.47 -14.98
CA HIS A 130 -11.60 -13.59 -14.79
C HIS A 130 -12.06 -14.96 -14.26
N GLN A 131 -11.22 -15.99 -14.37
CA GLN A 131 -11.52 -17.35 -13.92
C GLN A 131 -11.15 -17.59 -12.45
N LEU A 132 -10.49 -16.62 -11.81
CA LEU A 132 -10.01 -16.73 -10.44
C LEU A 132 -11.12 -16.46 -9.43
N SER A 133 -11.07 -17.14 -8.29
CA SER A 133 -11.82 -16.80 -7.09
C SER A 133 -11.40 -15.43 -6.52
N GLY A 134 -12.17 -14.87 -5.58
CA GLY A 134 -11.84 -13.61 -4.92
C GLY A 134 -10.48 -13.65 -4.22
N GLY A 135 -10.23 -14.69 -3.42
CA GLY A 135 -8.97 -14.88 -2.71
C GLY A 135 -7.77 -15.08 -3.64
N GLU A 136 -7.93 -15.85 -4.72
CA GLU A 136 -6.88 -16.00 -5.73
C GLU A 136 -6.55 -14.66 -6.41
N ARG A 137 -7.58 -13.85 -6.76
CA ARG A 137 -7.36 -12.50 -7.30
C ARG A 137 -6.57 -11.63 -6.34
N SER A 138 -6.89 -11.63 -5.06
CA SER A 138 -6.16 -10.86 -4.03
C SER A 138 -4.71 -11.31 -3.93
N ARG A 139 -4.44 -12.60 -3.90
CA ARG A 139 -3.06 -13.15 -3.88
C ARG A 139 -2.26 -12.79 -5.14
N VAL A 140 -2.88 -12.85 -6.31
CA VAL A 140 -2.23 -12.39 -7.57
C VAL A 140 -1.96 -10.89 -7.54
N ALA A 141 -2.85 -10.07 -6.98
CA ALA A 141 -2.65 -8.64 -6.83
C ALA A 141 -1.49 -8.32 -5.86
N ILE A 142 -1.35 -9.08 -4.76
CA ILE A 142 -0.19 -9.00 -3.86
C ILE A 142 1.09 -9.32 -4.64
N ALA A 143 1.14 -10.43 -5.38
CA ALA A 143 2.31 -10.79 -6.20
C ALA A 143 2.64 -9.70 -7.22
N ARG A 144 1.63 -9.09 -7.86
CA ARG A 144 1.82 -7.97 -8.80
C ARG A 144 2.38 -6.72 -8.11
N ALA A 145 1.98 -6.42 -6.91
CA ALA A 145 2.53 -5.29 -6.17
C ALA A 145 4.00 -5.55 -5.76
N LEU A 146 4.31 -6.78 -5.35
CA LEU A 146 5.63 -7.18 -4.89
C LEU A 146 6.67 -7.33 -6.01
N ILE A 147 6.24 -7.51 -7.28
CA ILE A 147 7.18 -7.61 -8.43
C ILE A 147 7.88 -6.27 -8.70
N GLU A 148 7.27 -5.16 -8.32
CA GLU A 148 7.77 -3.82 -8.61
C GLU A 148 9.07 -3.48 -7.89
N ASP A 149 9.43 -4.20 -6.84
CA ASP A 149 10.61 -3.95 -5.98
C ASP A 149 10.76 -2.47 -5.60
N ALA A 150 9.63 -1.85 -5.27
CA ALA A 150 9.57 -0.44 -4.91
C ALA A 150 10.11 -0.21 -3.49
N ASP A 151 10.73 0.95 -3.25
CA ASP A 151 11.17 1.34 -1.90
C ASP A 151 10.02 1.80 -1.02
N PHE A 152 8.90 2.16 -1.62
CA PHE A 152 7.70 2.61 -0.94
C PHE A 152 6.49 1.79 -1.39
N MET A 153 5.82 1.17 -0.44
CA MET A 153 4.65 0.32 -0.66
C MET A 153 3.42 0.89 0.03
N LEU A 154 2.35 0.99 -0.72
CA LEU A 154 1.02 1.38 -0.24
C LEU A 154 0.10 0.17 -0.35
N LEU A 155 -0.44 -0.29 0.77
CA LEU A 155 -1.28 -1.47 0.87
C LEU A 155 -2.66 -1.06 1.41
N ASP A 156 -3.67 -1.07 0.55
CA ASP A 156 -5.03 -0.66 0.90
C ASP A 156 -5.90 -1.90 1.10
N GLU A 157 -6.15 -2.26 2.36
CA GLU A 157 -6.91 -3.43 2.80
C GLU A 157 -6.51 -4.74 2.06
N PRO A 158 -5.21 -5.07 2.02
CA PRO A 158 -4.67 -6.12 1.15
C PRO A 158 -5.22 -7.52 1.44
N PHE A 159 -5.74 -7.75 2.64
CA PHE A 159 -6.13 -9.07 3.14
C PHE A 159 -7.65 -9.24 3.30
N ALA A 160 -8.46 -8.20 3.05
CA ALA A 160 -9.89 -8.19 3.32
C ALA A 160 -10.70 -9.32 2.63
N ALA A 161 -10.23 -9.81 1.49
CA ALA A 161 -10.89 -10.88 0.73
C ALA A 161 -10.32 -12.29 1.00
N LEU A 162 -9.43 -12.43 2.01
CA LEU A 162 -8.76 -13.68 2.34
C LEU A 162 -9.37 -14.30 3.61
N ASP A 163 -9.38 -15.63 3.66
CA ASP A 163 -9.65 -16.35 4.91
C ASP A 163 -8.51 -16.17 5.91
N ARG A 164 -8.79 -16.45 7.20
CA ARG A 164 -7.83 -16.20 8.28
C ARG A 164 -6.49 -16.91 8.10
N SER A 165 -6.49 -18.16 7.63
CA SER A 165 -5.26 -18.93 7.45
C SER A 165 -4.39 -18.34 6.34
N THR A 166 -5.02 -18.00 5.22
CA THR A 166 -4.35 -17.35 4.08
C THR A 166 -3.87 -15.94 4.47
N THR A 167 -4.65 -15.18 5.25
CA THR A 167 -4.23 -13.87 5.77
C THR A 167 -2.92 -13.95 6.54
N VAL A 168 -2.79 -14.88 7.49
CA VAL A 168 -1.56 -15.08 8.28
C VAL A 168 -0.35 -15.38 7.37
N GLN A 169 -0.53 -16.24 6.37
CA GLN A 169 0.54 -16.56 5.41
C GLN A 169 0.96 -15.34 4.59
N MET A 170 -0.01 -14.56 4.10
CA MET A 170 0.27 -13.38 3.27
C MET A 170 0.91 -12.26 4.09
N ILE A 171 0.51 -12.06 5.35
CA ILE A 171 1.17 -11.13 6.27
C ILE A 171 2.63 -11.53 6.45
N LYS A 172 2.91 -12.81 6.73
CA LYS A 172 4.29 -13.31 6.88
C LYS A 172 5.13 -13.08 5.63
N LEU A 173 4.56 -13.35 4.46
CA LEU A 173 5.20 -13.12 3.16
C LEU A 173 5.52 -11.63 2.96
N CYS A 174 4.52 -10.75 3.14
CA CYS A 174 4.70 -9.31 3.00
C CYS A 174 5.74 -8.77 4.00
N LYS A 175 5.68 -9.20 5.27
CA LYS A 175 6.65 -8.84 6.31
C LYS A 175 8.09 -9.19 5.89
N GLN A 176 8.28 -10.39 5.32
CA GLN A 176 9.60 -10.84 4.86
C GLN A 176 10.09 -10.05 3.64
N LEU A 177 9.25 -9.90 2.61
CA LEU A 177 9.65 -9.27 1.34
C LEU A 177 9.73 -7.74 1.42
N LEU A 178 9.08 -7.12 2.41
CA LEU A 178 9.05 -5.68 2.62
C LEU A 178 9.82 -5.25 3.88
N ALA A 179 10.73 -6.10 4.39
CA ALA A 179 11.47 -5.84 5.63
C ALA A 179 12.20 -4.49 5.60
N ASP A 180 12.88 -4.18 4.51
CA ASP A 180 13.69 -2.96 4.33
C ASP A 180 12.92 -1.82 3.64
N LYS A 181 11.64 -2.02 3.32
CA LYS A 181 10.83 -1.05 2.57
C LYS A 181 10.07 -0.12 3.51
N THR A 182 9.75 1.06 3.02
CA THR A 182 8.77 1.94 3.66
C THR A 182 7.37 1.45 3.30
N VAL A 183 6.49 1.28 4.29
CA VAL A 183 5.16 0.70 4.06
C VAL A 183 4.09 1.51 4.77
N ILE A 184 3.04 1.87 4.05
CA ILE A 184 1.77 2.30 4.63
C ILE A 184 0.76 1.18 4.40
N LEU A 185 0.18 0.70 5.49
CA LEU A 185 -0.89 -0.30 5.48
C LEU A 185 -2.19 0.37 5.93
N VAL A 186 -3.21 0.35 5.09
CA VAL A 186 -4.58 0.62 5.51
C VAL A 186 -5.23 -0.71 5.88
N THR A 187 -5.75 -0.79 7.07
CA THR A 187 -6.55 -1.93 7.53
C THR A 187 -7.64 -1.46 8.50
N HIS A 188 -8.71 -2.21 8.56
CA HIS A 188 -9.74 -2.05 9.58
C HIS A 188 -9.50 -2.94 10.79
N ASP A 189 -8.56 -3.89 10.72
CA ASP A 189 -8.15 -4.75 11.83
C ASP A 189 -6.67 -4.48 12.19
N PRO A 190 -6.39 -3.69 13.23
CA PRO A 190 -5.01 -3.41 13.66
C PRO A 190 -4.22 -4.67 14.02
N ARG A 191 -4.91 -5.75 14.43
CA ARG A 191 -4.27 -7.04 14.81
C ARG A 191 -3.52 -7.68 13.65
N ASP A 192 -3.90 -7.42 12.40
CA ASP A 192 -3.20 -7.92 11.22
C ASP A 192 -1.82 -7.25 11.02
N ALA A 193 -1.57 -6.17 11.75
CA ALA A 193 -0.35 -5.38 11.65
C ALA A 193 0.59 -5.50 12.87
N GLN A 194 0.12 -5.97 14.04
CA GLN A 194 0.84 -5.92 15.33
C GLN A 194 2.27 -6.48 15.29
N ASP A 195 2.49 -7.60 14.61
CA ASP A 195 3.80 -8.23 14.53
C ASP A 195 4.75 -7.57 13.51
N TRP A 196 4.26 -6.57 12.75
CA TRP A 196 4.99 -6.02 11.63
C TRP A 196 5.16 -4.50 11.68
N PHE A 197 4.20 -3.79 12.26
CA PHE A 197 4.15 -2.34 12.39
C PHE A 197 4.24 -1.94 13.87
N ASN A 198 4.84 -0.78 14.12
CA ASN A 198 4.94 -0.23 15.48
C ASN A 198 4.12 1.04 15.64
N GLU A 199 3.81 1.72 14.54
CA GLU A 199 3.18 3.04 14.54
C GLU A 199 1.83 3.02 13.82
N ALA A 200 0.90 3.78 14.35
CA ALA A 200 -0.40 4.04 13.74
C ALA A 200 -0.64 5.54 13.57
N MET A 201 -1.27 5.90 12.46
CA MET A 201 -1.87 7.21 12.22
C MET A 201 -3.36 7.04 12.05
N VAL A 202 -4.15 7.98 12.55
CA VAL A 202 -5.61 7.95 12.45
C VAL A 202 -6.07 9.12 11.57
N LEU A 203 -6.74 8.80 10.48
CA LEU A 203 -7.34 9.81 9.59
C LEU A 203 -8.75 10.13 10.08
N THR A 204 -8.94 11.40 10.45
CA THR A 204 -10.19 11.96 10.94
C THR A 204 -10.69 13.09 10.02
N PRO A 205 -11.93 13.58 10.18
CA PRO A 205 -12.44 14.70 9.40
C PRO A 205 -11.65 16.00 9.56
N ILE A 206 -10.94 16.19 10.67
CA ILE A 206 -10.14 17.39 10.91
C ILE A 206 -8.68 17.24 10.51
N GLY A 207 -8.23 16.04 10.13
CA GLY A 207 -6.85 15.80 9.70
C GLY A 207 -6.29 14.45 10.12
N LEU A 208 -4.97 14.36 10.13
CA LEU A 208 -4.23 13.16 10.49
C LEU A 208 -3.70 13.30 11.92
N LYS A 209 -4.06 12.37 12.80
CA LYS A 209 -3.62 12.31 14.19
C LYS A 209 -2.58 11.21 14.40
N GLY A 210 -1.64 11.42 15.30
CA GLY A 210 -0.56 10.50 15.63
C GLY A 210 0.82 11.14 15.49
N PRO A 211 1.93 10.35 15.49
CA PRO A 211 1.91 8.88 15.57
C PRO A 211 1.48 8.36 16.95
N PHE A 212 0.77 7.25 16.95
CA PHE A 212 0.45 6.45 18.13
C PHE A 212 1.24 5.16 18.11
N SER A 213 1.45 4.51 19.27
CA SER A 213 1.92 3.13 19.29
C SER A 213 0.82 2.20 18.76
N LEU A 214 1.14 1.25 17.91
CA LEU A 214 0.14 0.29 17.45
C LEU A 214 -0.40 -0.59 18.58
N SER A 215 0.40 -0.83 19.63
CA SER A 215 -0.04 -1.54 20.84
C SER A 215 -1.18 -0.84 21.59
N ASP A 216 -1.35 0.47 21.41
CA ASP A 216 -2.44 1.22 22.06
C ASP A 216 -3.81 0.86 21.46
N PHE A 217 -3.84 0.18 20.31
CA PHE A 217 -5.04 -0.27 19.60
C PHE A 217 -5.34 -1.79 19.77
N GLU A 218 -4.88 -2.40 20.87
CA GLU A 218 -5.25 -3.79 21.21
C GLU A 218 -6.75 -3.94 21.48
N SER A 219 -7.40 -2.87 21.99
CA SER A 219 -8.85 -2.72 22.03
C SER A 219 -9.29 -1.60 21.07
N ASP A 220 -10.54 -1.63 20.64
CA ASP A 220 -11.11 -0.60 19.78
C ASP A 220 -11.37 0.74 20.53
N ASP A 221 -11.21 0.78 21.85
CA ASP A 221 -11.58 1.91 22.70
C ASP A 221 -10.85 3.20 22.32
N LEU A 222 -9.53 3.16 22.16
CA LEU A 222 -8.75 4.34 21.77
C LEU A 222 -9.14 4.84 20.39
N LEU A 223 -9.34 3.93 19.43
CA LEU A 223 -9.75 4.31 18.08
C LEU A 223 -11.13 4.98 18.10
N ILE A 224 -12.07 4.42 18.84
CA ILE A 224 -13.41 4.99 19.03
C ILE A 224 -13.29 6.37 19.65
N GLN A 225 -12.55 6.53 20.74
CA GLN A 225 -12.34 7.82 21.41
C GLN A 225 -11.75 8.87 20.45
N ILE A 226 -10.68 8.55 19.70
CA ILE A 226 -10.07 9.47 18.74
C ILE A 226 -11.07 9.91 17.66
N LEU A 227 -11.97 9.00 17.25
CA LEU A 227 -12.94 9.25 16.20
C LEU A 227 -14.21 9.97 16.69
N GLU A 228 -14.49 9.95 18.00
CA GLU A 228 -15.62 10.65 18.63
C GLU A 228 -15.25 12.08 19.02
N ASP A 229 -14.01 12.34 19.45
CA ASP A 229 -13.51 13.66 19.82
C ASP A 229 -13.53 14.68 18.67
N ASP A 230 -13.77 14.24 17.44
CA ASP A 230 -13.77 15.06 16.22
C ASP A 230 -15.18 15.24 15.61
N GLN A 231 -16.25 14.94 16.36
CA GLN A 231 -17.63 15.21 15.99
C GLN A 231 -18.12 16.52 16.57
#